data_59f6313bb474b2ae4d2c8bab13ee1363
#
_entry.id   59f6313bb474b2ae4d2c8bab13ee1363
#
_cell.length_a   1.000
_cell.length_b   1.000
_cell.length_c   1.000
_cell.angle_alpha   90.00
_cell.angle_beta   90.00
_cell.angle_gamma   90.00
#
_symmetry.space_group_name_H-M   'P 1'
#
loop_
_entity.id
_entity.type
_entity.pdbx_description
1 polymer ?
#
loop_
_entity_poly.entity_id
_entity_poly.type
_entity_poly.pdbx_seq_one_letter_code
_entity_poly.pdbx_strand_id
1 'polypeptide(L)'
;VFHAAAYKHVPLVEDNMFEGIKNNLFGTLMLSQVAIDAGVKKFVLISTDKAVRPTNIMGASKRLAELVLQALSTMQNKTIFAMVRFGNVLDSSGSVVPLFREQIKSGGPVTVTHPDVTRYFMTISEAAQLVIQAGAMTAKKPKTGQAAPVYLLDMAEPVKIFDLARQMIELSGLTMYDEATGDGDI
;
A
#
# COMPACT_ATOMS: atom_id res chain seq x y z
N VAL A 1 14.84 3.87 10.59
CA VAL A 1 14.31 2.66 9.95
C VAL A 1 13.08 3.02 9.14
N PHE A 2 12.99 2.54 7.89
CA PHE A 2 11.76 2.50 7.10
C PHE A 2 11.31 1.04 7.04
N HIS A 3 10.15 0.74 7.58
CA HIS A 3 9.63 -0.62 7.70
C HIS A 3 8.54 -0.86 6.65
N ALA A 4 8.91 -1.54 5.57
CA ALA A 4 8.02 -1.91 4.47
C ALA A 4 7.79 -3.45 4.36
N ALA A 5 8.34 -4.23 5.29
CA ALA A 5 8.22 -5.69 5.28
C ALA A 5 6.83 -6.12 5.74
N ALA A 6 5.94 -6.36 4.78
CA ALA A 6 4.58 -6.82 5.03
C ALA A 6 4.06 -7.66 3.86
N TYR A 7 3.19 -8.60 4.15
CA TYR A 7 2.38 -9.26 3.12
C TYR A 7 1.24 -8.33 2.70
N LYS A 8 1.15 -8.00 1.40
CA LYS A 8 0.25 -6.99 0.88
C LYS A 8 -0.85 -7.52 -0.05
N HIS A 9 -0.69 -8.73 -0.59
CA HIS A 9 -1.65 -9.32 -1.51
C HIS A 9 -2.90 -9.74 -0.76
N VAL A 10 -4.02 -9.03 -0.98
CA VAL A 10 -5.26 -9.26 -0.24
C VAL A 10 -5.73 -10.71 -0.35
N PRO A 11 -5.89 -11.32 -1.55
CA PRO A 11 -6.34 -12.72 -1.64
C PRO A 11 -5.41 -13.69 -0.90
N LEU A 12 -4.09 -13.58 -1.09
CA LEU A 12 -3.13 -14.47 -0.43
C LEU A 12 -3.15 -14.33 1.10
N VAL A 13 -3.40 -13.13 1.62
CA VAL A 13 -3.51 -12.93 3.07
C VAL A 13 -4.83 -13.45 3.60
N GLU A 14 -5.93 -13.34 2.85
CA GLU A 14 -7.20 -13.96 3.21
C GLU A 14 -7.09 -15.48 3.30
N ASP A 15 -6.42 -16.11 2.33
CA ASP A 15 -6.19 -17.56 2.32
C ASP A 15 -5.19 -18.01 3.41
N ASN A 16 -4.35 -17.11 3.93
CA ASN A 16 -3.29 -17.39 4.90
C ASN A 16 -3.32 -16.39 6.07
N MET A 17 -4.47 -16.24 6.72
CA MET A 17 -4.75 -15.23 7.75
C MET A 17 -3.71 -15.20 8.87
N PHE A 18 -3.36 -16.37 9.42
CA PHE A 18 -2.44 -16.46 10.55
C PHE A 18 -1.03 -16.00 10.19
N GLU A 19 -0.53 -16.37 9.01
CA GLU A 19 0.77 -15.92 8.53
C GLU A 19 0.74 -14.41 8.21
N GLY A 20 -0.37 -13.90 7.66
CA GLY A 20 -0.59 -12.48 7.44
C GLY A 20 -0.51 -11.68 8.74
N ILE A 21 -1.22 -12.11 9.78
CA ILE A 21 -1.20 -11.47 11.10
C ILE A 21 0.19 -11.61 11.75
N LYS A 22 0.77 -12.79 11.73
CA LYS A 22 2.10 -13.06 12.30
C LYS A 22 3.16 -12.14 11.70
N ASN A 23 3.21 -12.04 10.38
CA ASN A 23 4.18 -11.18 9.70
C ASN A 23 3.87 -9.69 9.89
N ASN A 24 2.65 -9.25 9.60
CA ASN A 24 2.32 -7.83 9.53
C ASN A 24 2.18 -7.19 10.91
N LEU A 25 1.60 -7.89 11.88
CA LEU A 25 1.39 -7.38 13.23
C LEU A 25 2.56 -7.73 14.16
N PHE A 26 2.80 -9.03 14.37
CA PHE A 26 3.83 -9.44 15.34
C PHE A 26 5.24 -9.15 14.85
N GLY A 27 5.50 -9.26 13.53
CA GLY A 27 6.75 -8.84 12.93
C GLY A 27 7.01 -7.34 13.14
N THR A 28 5.99 -6.49 12.97
CA THR A 28 6.10 -5.05 13.25
C THR A 28 6.34 -4.79 14.74
N LEU A 29 5.62 -5.47 15.64
CA LEU A 29 5.82 -5.34 17.10
C LEU A 29 7.26 -5.68 17.49
N MET A 30 7.75 -6.85 17.08
CA MET A 30 9.11 -7.30 17.39
C MET A 30 10.17 -6.32 16.86
N LEU A 31 10.06 -5.92 15.59
CA LEU A 31 11.00 -4.99 14.98
C LEU A 31 10.99 -3.62 15.68
N SER A 32 9.82 -3.17 16.08
CA SER A 32 9.67 -1.91 16.83
C SER A 32 10.32 -1.97 18.20
N GLN A 33 10.18 -3.09 18.90
CA GLN A 33 10.83 -3.30 20.20
C GLN A 33 12.36 -3.31 20.05
N VAL A 34 12.88 -4.07 19.08
CA VAL A 34 14.32 -4.09 18.77
C VAL A 34 14.83 -2.70 18.42
N ALA A 35 14.05 -1.92 17.66
CA ALA A 35 14.41 -0.54 17.31
C ALA A 35 14.50 0.37 18.54
N ILE A 36 13.60 0.22 19.52
CA ILE A 36 13.65 0.95 20.81
C ILE A 36 14.91 0.54 21.60
N ASP A 37 15.17 -0.76 21.71
CA ASP A 37 16.30 -1.29 22.49
C ASP A 37 17.65 -0.88 21.87
N ALA A 38 17.73 -0.85 20.53
CA ALA A 38 18.90 -0.40 19.78
C ALA A 38 19.04 1.13 19.72
N GLY A 39 18.14 1.91 20.30
CA GLY A 39 18.18 3.37 20.29
C GLY A 39 17.99 4.00 18.90
N VAL A 40 17.24 3.36 18.02
CA VAL A 40 16.89 3.89 16.70
C VAL A 40 16.14 5.21 16.86
N LYS A 41 16.63 6.28 16.25
CA LYS A 41 16.06 7.63 16.41
C LYS A 41 14.66 7.75 15.80
N LYS A 42 14.46 7.20 14.59
CA LYS A 42 13.19 7.29 13.85
C LYS A 42 12.82 5.95 13.24
N PHE A 43 11.55 5.61 13.34
CA PHE A 43 10.95 4.42 12.76
C PHE A 43 9.68 4.81 12.00
N VAL A 44 9.64 4.59 10.70
CA VAL A 44 8.53 4.92 9.83
C VAL A 44 7.91 3.62 9.30
N LEU A 45 6.66 3.35 9.65
CA LEU A 45 5.90 2.22 9.11
C LEU A 45 5.24 2.62 7.80
N ILE A 46 5.49 1.85 6.76
CA ILE A 46 4.75 1.93 5.50
C ILE A 46 3.42 1.21 5.70
N SER A 47 2.33 1.97 5.66
CA SER A 47 0.95 1.49 5.78
C SER A 47 0.19 1.65 4.46
N THR A 48 -1.12 1.60 4.50
CA THR A 48 -1.99 1.58 3.33
C THR A 48 -3.31 2.29 3.60
N ASP A 49 -3.97 2.76 2.55
CA ASP A 49 -5.35 3.24 2.56
C ASP A 49 -6.33 2.17 3.08
N LYS A 50 -6.03 0.88 2.84
CA LYS A 50 -6.85 -0.27 3.28
C LYS A 50 -6.85 -0.48 4.80
N ALA A 51 -5.98 0.21 5.54
CA ALA A 51 -6.02 0.27 7.02
C ALA A 51 -7.11 1.22 7.55
N VAL A 52 -7.76 2.00 6.66
CA VAL A 52 -8.90 2.85 7.01
C VAL A 52 -10.19 2.04 6.90
N ARG A 53 -10.90 1.82 8.02
CA ARG A 53 -12.11 0.98 8.05
C ARG A 53 -11.92 -0.34 7.30
N PRO A 54 -10.98 -1.19 7.74
CA PRO A 54 -10.55 -2.35 6.96
C PRO A 54 -11.71 -3.32 6.71
N THR A 55 -11.83 -3.75 5.47
CA THR A 55 -12.84 -4.74 5.02
C THR A 55 -12.21 -6.10 4.69
N ASN A 56 -10.91 -6.25 4.96
CA ASN A 56 -10.14 -7.45 4.70
C ASN A 56 -9.01 -7.63 5.73
N ILE A 57 -8.53 -8.86 5.87
CA ILE A 57 -7.52 -9.24 6.88
C ILE A 57 -6.20 -8.49 6.68
N MET A 58 -5.77 -8.29 5.43
CA MET A 58 -4.54 -7.54 5.15
C MET A 58 -4.65 -6.10 5.69
N GLY A 59 -5.74 -5.39 5.40
CA GLY A 59 -5.99 -4.05 5.92
C GLY A 59 -6.11 -4.03 7.45
N ALA A 60 -6.80 -5.01 8.04
CA ALA A 60 -6.94 -5.15 9.49
C ALA A 60 -5.57 -5.39 10.18
N SER A 61 -4.73 -6.27 9.64
CA SER A 61 -3.39 -6.52 10.16
C SER A 61 -2.50 -5.28 10.11
N LYS A 62 -2.58 -4.49 9.04
CA LYS A 62 -1.86 -3.21 8.92
C LYS A 62 -2.40 -2.18 9.93
N ARG A 63 -3.73 -2.12 10.12
CA ARG A 63 -4.34 -1.23 11.13
C ARG A 63 -3.88 -1.60 12.56
N LEU A 64 -3.85 -2.87 12.88
CA LEU A 64 -3.34 -3.34 14.18
C LEU A 64 -1.85 -2.98 14.36
N ALA A 65 -1.03 -3.12 13.33
CA ALA A 65 0.37 -2.69 13.37
C ALA A 65 0.51 -1.18 13.66
N GLU A 66 -0.34 -0.34 13.07
CA GLU A 66 -0.40 1.10 13.38
C GLU A 66 -0.74 1.35 14.85
N LEU A 67 -1.75 0.65 15.39
CA LEU A 67 -2.17 0.78 16.79
C LEU A 67 -1.04 0.36 17.76
N VAL A 68 -0.28 -0.67 17.42
CA VAL A 68 0.92 -1.07 18.18
C VAL A 68 1.93 0.07 18.25
N LEU A 69 2.25 0.71 17.12
CA LEU A 69 3.19 1.84 17.10
C LEU A 69 2.65 3.05 17.86
N GLN A 70 1.34 3.32 17.77
CA GLN A 70 0.70 4.38 18.55
C GLN A 70 0.83 4.11 20.06
N ALA A 71 0.56 2.89 20.50
CA ALA A 71 0.70 2.49 21.89
C ALA A 71 2.18 2.60 22.36
N LEU A 72 3.12 2.01 21.62
CA LEU A 72 4.53 2.10 21.94
C LEU A 72 5.04 3.55 22.02
N SER A 73 4.52 4.42 21.15
CA SER A 73 4.88 5.85 21.15
C SER A 73 4.50 6.55 22.47
N THR A 74 3.42 6.13 23.12
CA THR A 74 2.99 6.71 24.42
C THR A 74 3.77 6.15 25.60
N MET A 75 4.36 4.95 25.47
CA MET A 75 5.01 4.21 26.56
C MET A 75 6.51 4.48 26.67
N GLN A 76 7.14 5.08 25.65
CA GLN A 76 8.59 5.34 25.60
C GLN A 76 8.90 6.67 24.89
N ASN A 77 10.14 7.15 25.03
CA ASN A 77 10.60 8.41 24.42
C ASN A 77 11.96 8.29 23.71
N LYS A 78 12.41 7.08 23.42
CA LYS A 78 13.71 6.80 22.78
C LYS A 78 13.60 6.87 21.25
N THR A 79 12.58 6.19 20.70
CA THR A 79 12.34 6.08 19.26
C THR A 79 11.11 6.89 18.86
N ILE A 80 11.24 7.71 17.82
CA ILE A 80 10.11 8.44 17.25
C ILE A 80 9.45 7.56 16.19
N PHE A 81 8.20 7.21 16.41
CA PHE A 81 7.39 6.46 15.46
C PHE A 81 6.55 7.37 14.58
N ALA A 82 6.38 6.98 13.33
CA ALA A 82 5.41 7.55 12.40
C ALA A 82 4.88 6.47 11.47
N MET A 83 3.71 6.71 10.92
CA MET A 83 3.09 5.84 9.94
C MET A 83 2.74 6.65 8.70
N VAL A 84 2.87 6.04 7.52
CA VAL A 84 2.54 6.67 6.25
C VAL A 84 1.55 5.78 5.51
N ARG A 85 0.40 6.34 5.14
CA ARG A 85 -0.65 5.69 4.37
C ARG A 85 -0.67 6.23 2.95
N PHE A 86 -0.75 5.36 1.99
CA PHE A 86 -1.03 5.68 0.59
C PHE A 86 -1.77 4.53 -0.09
N GLY A 87 -2.32 4.81 -1.27
CA GLY A 87 -3.07 3.85 -2.06
C GLY A 87 -2.19 2.93 -2.90
N ASN A 88 -2.55 2.73 -4.15
CA ASN A 88 -1.81 1.84 -5.02
C ASN A 88 -0.57 2.54 -5.60
N VAL A 89 0.50 1.77 -5.73
CA VAL A 89 1.73 2.22 -6.40
C VAL A 89 1.81 1.55 -7.77
N LEU A 90 1.92 2.36 -8.82
CA LEU A 90 2.03 1.86 -10.19
C LEU A 90 3.22 0.92 -10.35
N ASP A 91 3.03 -0.13 -11.12
CA ASP A 91 4.06 -1.12 -11.45
C ASP A 91 4.64 -1.89 -10.24
N SER A 92 3.98 -1.82 -9.08
CA SER A 92 4.38 -2.61 -7.93
C SER A 92 4.06 -4.09 -8.14
N SER A 93 4.93 -4.99 -7.63
CA SER A 93 4.76 -6.45 -7.77
C SER A 93 3.36 -6.92 -7.41
N GLY A 94 2.72 -7.71 -8.28
CA GLY A 94 1.37 -8.24 -8.12
C GLY A 94 0.26 -7.18 -8.14
N SER A 95 0.53 -5.99 -8.69
CA SER A 95 -0.49 -4.97 -8.93
C SER A 95 -1.17 -5.16 -10.30
N VAL A 96 -2.23 -4.38 -10.53
CA VAL A 96 -3.05 -4.47 -11.74
C VAL A 96 -2.26 -4.16 -13.03
N VAL A 97 -1.30 -3.24 -12.99
CA VAL A 97 -0.52 -2.84 -14.19
C VAL A 97 0.33 -3.99 -14.73
N PRO A 98 1.18 -4.68 -13.94
CA PRO A 98 1.86 -5.89 -14.41
C PRO A 98 0.92 -6.98 -14.91
N LEU A 99 -0.24 -7.18 -14.25
CA LEU A 99 -1.24 -8.15 -14.68
C LEU A 99 -1.79 -7.83 -16.07
N PHE A 100 -2.22 -6.60 -16.29
CA PHE A 100 -2.74 -6.17 -17.60
C PHE A 100 -1.67 -6.28 -18.69
N ARG A 101 -0.43 -5.88 -18.40
CA ARG A 101 0.69 -6.02 -19.34
C ARG A 101 0.89 -7.47 -19.77
N GLU A 102 0.83 -8.41 -18.84
CA GLU A 102 0.96 -9.83 -19.13
C GLU A 102 -0.22 -10.36 -19.95
N GLN A 103 -1.45 -9.97 -19.59
CA GLN A 103 -2.66 -10.35 -20.33
C GLN A 103 -2.64 -9.80 -21.77
N ILE A 104 -2.27 -8.53 -21.95
CA ILE A 104 -2.14 -7.91 -23.28
C ILE A 104 -1.08 -8.66 -24.11
N LYS A 105 0.08 -8.93 -23.52
CA LYS A 105 1.16 -9.67 -24.19
C LYS A 105 0.76 -11.08 -24.61
N SER A 106 -0.14 -11.70 -23.85
CA SER A 106 -0.66 -13.05 -24.13
C SER A 106 -1.83 -13.06 -25.13
N GLY A 107 -2.25 -11.89 -25.66
CA GLY A 107 -3.38 -11.77 -26.60
C GLY A 107 -4.75 -11.70 -25.93
N GLY A 108 -4.80 -11.35 -24.64
CA GLY A 108 -6.03 -11.17 -23.88
C GLY A 108 -6.68 -12.46 -23.35
N PRO A 109 -7.89 -12.37 -22.82
CA PRO A 109 -8.60 -11.13 -22.51
C PRO A 109 -8.01 -10.36 -21.32
N VAL A 110 -8.20 -9.04 -21.27
CA VAL A 110 -7.85 -8.22 -20.11
C VAL A 110 -9.01 -8.23 -19.11
N THR A 111 -8.75 -8.70 -17.89
CA THR A 111 -9.79 -8.92 -16.89
C THR A 111 -9.93 -7.76 -15.93
N VAL A 112 -11.11 -7.15 -15.86
CA VAL A 112 -11.46 -6.08 -14.92
C VAL A 112 -12.58 -6.58 -14.01
N THR A 113 -12.40 -6.46 -12.70
CA THR A 113 -13.37 -6.98 -11.70
C THR A 113 -14.73 -6.31 -11.81
N HIS A 114 -14.77 -5.00 -12.07
CA HIS A 114 -15.98 -4.21 -12.26
C HIS A 114 -15.63 -2.91 -12.99
N PRO A 115 -16.43 -2.43 -13.95
CA PRO A 115 -16.11 -1.26 -14.75
C PRO A 115 -16.00 0.04 -13.94
N ASP A 116 -16.74 0.17 -12.85
CA ASP A 116 -16.75 1.37 -12.01
C ASP A 116 -15.72 1.38 -10.88
N VAL A 117 -14.89 0.35 -10.78
CA VAL A 117 -13.83 0.34 -9.75
C VAL A 117 -12.82 1.44 -10.02
N THR A 118 -12.63 2.30 -9.03
CA THR A 118 -11.61 3.34 -9.03
C THR A 118 -10.51 3.03 -8.03
N ARG A 119 -9.29 3.50 -8.31
CA ARG A 119 -8.15 3.43 -7.40
C ARG A 119 -7.32 4.70 -7.52
N TYR A 120 -6.70 5.06 -6.40
CA TYR A 120 -5.69 6.10 -6.38
C TYR A 120 -4.34 5.48 -6.71
N PHE A 121 -3.57 6.15 -7.54
CA PHE A 121 -2.24 5.70 -7.94
C PHE A 121 -1.19 6.77 -7.71
N MET A 122 0.03 6.33 -7.43
CA MET A 122 1.24 7.13 -7.49
C MET A 122 2.38 6.28 -8.04
N THR A 123 3.45 6.91 -8.49
CA THR A 123 4.66 6.22 -8.91
C THR A 123 5.49 5.77 -7.70
N ILE A 124 6.38 4.80 -7.91
CA ILE A 124 7.32 4.35 -6.87
C ILE A 124 8.19 5.52 -6.39
N SER A 125 8.64 6.37 -7.32
CA SER A 125 9.49 7.53 -6.99
C SER A 125 8.77 8.54 -6.10
N GLU A 126 7.53 8.90 -6.44
CA GLU A 126 6.69 9.79 -5.63
C GLU A 126 6.45 9.21 -4.24
N ALA A 127 6.04 7.93 -4.16
CA ALA A 127 5.83 7.26 -2.89
C ALA A 127 7.10 7.30 -2.01
N ALA A 128 8.26 6.98 -2.58
CA ALA A 128 9.53 6.98 -1.86
C ALA A 128 9.90 8.38 -1.34
N GLN A 129 9.78 9.41 -2.19
CA GLN A 129 10.09 10.79 -1.81
C GLN A 129 9.16 11.29 -0.69
N LEU A 130 7.85 11.04 -0.80
CA LEU A 130 6.87 11.46 0.20
C LEU A 130 7.06 10.72 1.53
N VAL A 131 7.43 9.43 1.49
CA VAL A 131 7.77 8.66 2.70
C VAL A 131 9.00 9.23 3.40
N ILE A 132 10.04 9.63 2.65
CA ILE A 132 11.24 10.28 3.20
C ILE A 132 10.87 11.63 3.83
N GLN A 133 10.05 12.44 3.15
CA GLN A 133 9.55 13.72 3.66
C GLN A 133 8.74 13.55 4.95
N ALA A 134 7.81 12.59 5.00
CA ALA A 134 7.05 12.27 6.20
C ALA A 134 7.98 11.88 7.37
N GLY A 135 9.00 11.06 7.08
CA GLY A 135 10.06 10.73 8.05
C GLY A 135 10.84 11.96 8.54
N ALA A 136 11.08 12.94 7.67
CA ALA A 136 11.73 14.20 8.04
C ALA A 136 10.81 15.08 8.91
N MET A 137 9.54 15.19 8.57
CA MET A 137 8.53 15.98 9.31
C MET A 137 8.36 15.52 10.76
N THR A 138 8.61 14.25 11.07
CA THR A 138 8.64 13.71 12.44
C THR A 138 9.89 14.10 13.23
N ALA A 139 10.53 15.22 12.91
CA ALA A 139 11.80 15.65 13.53
C ALA A 139 11.70 16.06 15.00
N LYS A 140 10.51 16.34 15.51
CA LYS A 140 10.26 16.69 16.92
C LYS A 140 9.92 15.44 17.71
N LYS A 141 10.57 15.25 18.88
CA LYS A 141 10.15 14.20 19.81
C LYS A 141 8.66 14.37 20.15
N PRO A 142 7.86 13.31 20.06
CA PRO A 142 6.50 13.36 20.58
C PRO A 142 6.59 13.72 22.06
N LYS A 143 5.66 14.52 22.56
CA LYS A 143 5.52 14.71 24.00
C LYS A 143 5.07 13.38 24.60
N THR A 144 5.58 13.05 25.79
CA THR A 144 5.14 11.86 26.53
C THR A 144 3.62 11.78 26.56
N GLY A 145 3.05 10.62 26.24
CA GLY A 145 1.61 10.40 26.15
C GLY A 145 0.97 10.75 24.78
N GLN A 146 1.75 11.24 23.83
CA GLN A 146 1.24 11.54 22.48
C GLN A 146 1.41 10.33 21.55
N ALA A 147 0.32 9.90 20.90
CA ALA A 147 0.36 8.85 19.89
C ALA A 147 1.16 9.26 18.65
N ALA A 148 1.82 8.29 18.03
CA ALA A 148 2.56 8.49 16.79
C ALA A 148 1.65 9.02 15.65
N PRO A 149 2.11 10.00 14.86
CA PRO A 149 1.31 10.54 13.77
C PRO A 149 1.14 9.54 12.63
N VAL A 150 -0.02 9.64 11.96
CA VAL A 150 -0.30 8.97 10.69
C VAL A 150 -0.32 10.04 9.61
N TYR A 151 0.58 9.95 8.65
CA TYR A 151 0.59 10.80 7.47
C TYR A 151 -0.19 10.11 6.35
N LEU A 152 -1.11 10.84 5.74
CA LEU A 152 -1.77 10.42 4.53
C LEU A 152 -1.11 11.15 3.36
N LEU A 153 -0.62 10.39 2.38
CA LEU A 153 -0.04 10.98 1.18
C LEU A 153 -1.15 11.43 0.23
N ASP A 154 -0.95 12.57 -0.40
CA ASP A 154 -1.84 13.05 -1.45
C ASP A 154 -1.70 12.13 -2.67
N MET A 155 -2.81 11.54 -3.10
CA MET A 155 -2.87 10.55 -4.17
C MET A 155 -3.43 11.11 -5.47
N ALA A 156 -3.63 12.44 -5.55
CA ALA A 156 -4.30 13.11 -6.65
C ALA A 156 -5.71 12.52 -6.94
N GLU A 157 -6.15 12.53 -8.21
CA GLU A 157 -7.48 12.07 -8.59
C GLU A 157 -7.55 10.53 -8.75
N PRO A 158 -8.71 9.92 -8.42
CA PRO A 158 -8.89 8.49 -8.62
C PRO A 158 -9.00 8.13 -10.10
N VAL A 159 -8.40 7.02 -10.50
CA VAL A 159 -8.43 6.50 -11.86
C VAL A 159 -9.36 5.29 -11.93
N LYS A 160 -10.25 5.22 -12.91
CA LYS A 160 -11.03 4.02 -13.20
C LYS A 160 -10.13 2.93 -13.73
N ILE A 161 -10.24 1.72 -13.17
CA ILE A 161 -9.41 0.57 -13.60
C ILE A 161 -9.73 0.18 -15.04
N PHE A 162 -10.98 0.31 -15.45
CA PHE A 162 -11.40 0.07 -16.82
C PHE A 162 -10.71 1.04 -17.83
N ASP A 163 -10.64 2.34 -17.47
CA ASP A 163 -9.97 3.33 -18.33
C ASP A 163 -8.46 3.09 -18.40
N LEU A 164 -7.86 2.64 -17.30
CA LEU A 164 -6.46 2.23 -17.26
C LEU A 164 -6.21 1.03 -18.18
N ALA A 165 -7.08 0.00 -18.13
CA ALA A 165 -6.97 -1.16 -19.02
C ALA A 165 -7.04 -0.76 -20.50
N ARG A 166 -8.04 0.06 -20.87
CA ARG A 166 -8.21 0.58 -22.22
C ARG A 166 -6.98 1.33 -22.69
N GLN A 167 -6.47 2.28 -21.91
CA GLN A 167 -5.26 3.03 -22.26
C GLN A 167 -4.05 2.12 -22.44
N MET A 168 -3.89 1.08 -21.64
CA MET A 168 -2.79 0.14 -21.80
C MET A 168 -2.90 -0.69 -23.09
N ILE A 169 -4.11 -1.08 -23.49
CA ILE A 169 -4.37 -1.77 -24.75
C ILE A 169 -4.00 -0.84 -25.92
N GLU A 170 -4.52 0.38 -25.93
CA GLU A 170 -4.25 1.39 -26.97
C GLU A 170 -2.75 1.72 -27.11
N LEU A 171 -2.05 1.92 -25.97
CA LEU A 171 -0.61 2.16 -25.94
C LEU A 171 0.23 0.96 -26.42
N SER A 172 -0.36 -0.25 -26.42
CA SER A 172 0.27 -1.46 -26.97
C SER A 172 0.02 -1.62 -28.48
N GLY A 173 -0.66 -0.64 -29.11
CA GLY A 173 -0.99 -0.67 -30.53
C GLY A 173 -2.17 -1.57 -30.89
N LEU A 174 -2.97 -1.95 -29.88
CA LEU A 174 -4.14 -2.82 -30.03
C LEU A 174 -5.43 -2.03 -29.78
N THR A 175 -6.54 -2.57 -30.24
CA THR A 175 -7.89 -2.03 -30.04
C THR A 175 -8.72 -2.95 -29.16
N MET A 176 -9.63 -2.37 -28.38
CA MET A 176 -10.57 -3.15 -27.59
C MET A 176 -11.54 -3.89 -28.51
N TYR A 177 -11.78 -5.17 -28.24
CA TYR A 177 -12.79 -5.94 -28.95
C TYR A 177 -14.19 -5.48 -28.56
N ASP A 178 -15.02 -5.19 -29.57
CA ASP A 178 -16.43 -4.85 -29.41
C ASP A 178 -17.30 -6.03 -29.90
N GLU A 179 -18.00 -6.68 -28.96
CA GLU A 179 -18.90 -7.79 -29.29
C GLU A 179 -20.05 -7.39 -30.23
N ALA A 180 -20.48 -6.12 -30.23
CA ALA A 180 -21.59 -5.66 -31.06
C ALA A 180 -21.20 -5.51 -32.54
N THR A 181 -19.97 -5.11 -32.82
CA THR A 181 -19.44 -4.93 -34.17
C THR A 181 -18.59 -6.09 -34.67
N GLY A 182 -18.04 -6.86 -33.71
CA GLY A 182 -17.07 -7.92 -34.00
C GLY A 182 -15.68 -7.40 -34.34
N ASP A 183 -15.42 -6.10 -34.16
CA ASP A 183 -14.14 -5.44 -34.42
C ASP A 183 -13.28 -5.33 -33.16
N GLY A 184 -11.96 -5.32 -33.35
CA GLY A 184 -10.97 -5.14 -32.27
C GLY A 184 -10.07 -6.36 -32.09
N ASP A 185 -9.00 -6.18 -31.30
CA ASP A 185 -7.93 -7.18 -31.14
C ASP A 185 -8.06 -7.97 -29.82
N ILE A 186 -8.59 -7.33 -28.75
CA ILE A 186 -8.48 -7.88 -27.40
C ILE A 186 -9.60 -7.36 -26.47
#